data_99d504f3bba185d4da04dfd8da3cc4b5
#
_entry.id   99d504f3bba185d4da04dfd8da3cc4b5
#
_cell.length_a   1.000
_cell.length_b   1.000
_cell.length_c   1.000
_cell.angle_alpha   90.00
_cell.angle_beta   90.00
_cell.angle_gamma   90.00
#
_symmetry.space_group_name_H-M   'P 1'
#
loop_
_entity.id
_entity.type
_entity.pdbx_description
1 polymer ?
#
loop_
_entity_poly.entity_id
_entity_poly.type
_entity_poly.pdbx_seq_one_letter_code
_entity_poly.pdbx_strand_id
1 'polypeptide(L)'
;MKTKLKYICLSAAAGLTLSLSSCSDFMDLTPEDQYDEATVWSDADLAKTVVNDVYSHVCDIAQEVNPDAWTDDAFFTHVYGCRDINEATVSPSNLGAYDRDDCPFKWSKQYKGIYRANLVLANIDNVPEKTGVDLNILKGETYFLRAYIYTELLRGFGGVPIVDKVYSIEEA
;
A
#
# COMPACT_ATOMS: atom_id res chain seq x y z
N MET A 1 18.40 33.14 59.30
CA MET A 1 18.59 31.91 58.51
C MET A 1 17.34 31.43 57.79
N LYS A 2 16.18 31.41 58.43
CA LYS A 2 14.90 30.87 57.85
C LYS A 2 14.40 31.64 56.62
N THR A 3 14.62 32.97 56.53
CA THR A 3 14.18 33.79 55.39
C THR A 3 14.99 33.55 54.11
N LYS A 4 16.31 33.42 54.23
CA LYS A 4 17.18 33.11 53.05
C LYS A 4 16.90 31.75 52.43
N LEU A 5 16.58 30.76 53.28
CA LEU A 5 16.22 29.42 52.82
C LEU A 5 14.90 29.40 52.02
N LYS A 6 13.92 30.23 52.41
CA LYS A 6 12.65 30.38 51.67
C LYS A 6 12.86 30.94 50.26
N TYR A 7 13.73 31.91 50.08
CA TYR A 7 14.01 32.49 48.77
C TYR A 7 14.79 31.53 47.87
N ILE A 8 15.70 30.72 48.44
CA ILE A 8 16.41 29.66 47.68
C ILE A 8 15.45 28.58 47.24
N CYS A 9 14.51 28.12 48.06
CA CYS A 9 13.52 27.17 47.66
C CYS A 9 12.54 27.73 46.62
N LEU A 10 12.18 29.01 46.72
CA LEU A 10 11.26 29.65 45.75
C LEU A 10 11.94 29.83 44.38
N SER A 11 13.22 30.21 44.35
CA SER A 11 13.97 30.32 43.09
C SER A 11 14.25 28.96 42.43
N ALA A 12 14.51 27.92 43.23
CA ALA A 12 14.65 26.56 42.72
C ALA A 12 13.34 26.00 42.14
N ALA A 13 12.19 26.27 42.79
CA ALA A 13 10.88 25.88 42.30
C ALA A 13 10.52 26.61 41.00
N ALA A 14 10.79 27.93 40.91
CA ALA A 14 10.56 28.70 39.68
C ALA A 14 11.48 28.28 38.52
N GLY A 15 12.70 27.86 38.81
CA GLY A 15 13.61 27.28 37.78
C GLY A 15 13.15 25.93 37.27
N LEU A 16 12.56 25.09 38.10
CA LEU A 16 12.06 23.76 37.72
C LEU A 16 10.80 23.84 36.85
N THR A 17 9.95 24.85 37.02
CA THR A 17 8.75 25.02 36.20
C THR A 17 9.05 25.56 34.80
N LEU A 18 10.14 26.29 34.61
CA LEU A 18 10.57 26.77 33.27
C LEU A 18 11.23 25.69 32.43
N SER A 19 11.74 24.62 33.02
CA SER A 19 12.33 23.48 32.27
C SER A 19 11.30 22.46 31.80
N LEU A 20 10.02 22.60 32.16
CA LEU A 20 8.93 21.69 31.73
C LEU A 20 8.21 22.18 30.46
N SER A 21 8.58 23.34 29.90
CA SER A 21 8.19 23.69 28.53
C SER A 21 9.05 22.90 27.55
N SER A 22 8.86 21.58 27.54
CA SER A 22 9.40 20.68 26.53
C SER A 22 8.84 21.09 25.19
N CYS A 23 9.69 21.31 24.21
CA CYS A 23 9.33 21.60 22.83
C CYS A 23 8.46 20.45 22.31
N SER A 24 7.15 20.66 22.19
CA SER A 24 6.24 19.74 21.51
C SER A 24 6.66 19.55 20.05
N ASP A 25 7.21 20.58 19.42
CA ASP A 25 7.62 20.59 18.02
C ASP A 25 8.81 19.66 17.72
N PHE A 26 9.58 19.22 18.74
CA PHE A 26 10.70 18.30 18.51
C PHE A 26 10.23 16.85 18.21
N MET A 27 9.01 16.50 18.60
CA MET A 27 8.43 15.17 18.36
C MET A 27 7.58 15.10 17.09
N ASP A 28 7.16 16.23 16.53
CA ASP A 28 6.39 16.33 15.30
C ASP A 28 7.30 16.40 14.06
N LEU A 29 8.28 15.48 13.99
CA LEU A 29 9.07 15.30 12.78
C LEU A 29 8.23 14.53 11.74
N THR A 30 7.65 15.26 10.79
CA THR A 30 7.21 14.64 9.54
C THR A 30 8.46 14.14 8.81
N PRO A 31 8.53 12.85 8.41
CA PRO A 31 9.66 12.35 7.64
C PRO A 31 9.81 13.20 6.37
N GLU A 32 10.97 13.77 6.11
CA GLU A 32 11.24 14.62 4.94
C GLU A 32 11.19 13.81 3.62
N ASP A 33 11.27 12.49 3.71
CA ASP A 33 11.29 11.54 2.59
C ASP A 33 9.93 10.89 2.31
N GLN A 34 8.88 11.23 3.06
CA GLN A 34 7.53 10.70 2.87
C GLN A 34 6.51 11.85 2.81
N TYR A 35 5.69 11.82 1.76
CA TYR A 35 4.52 12.71 1.71
C TYR A 35 3.43 12.17 2.64
N ASP A 36 2.85 13.06 3.45
CA ASP A 36 1.64 12.74 4.19
C ASP A 36 0.44 12.61 3.25
N GLU A 37 -0.59 11.92 3.70
CA GLU A 37 -1.78 11.66 2.88
C GLU A 37 -2.45 12.96 2.40
N ALA A 38 -2.52 13.99 3.25
CA ALA A 38 -3.10 15.27 2.90
C ALA A 38 -2.32 15.98 1.78
N THR A 39 -0.99 15.92 1.81
CA THR A 39 -0.13 16.49 0.77
C THR A 39 -0.31 15.77 -0.57
N VAL A 40 -0.42 14.44 -0.57
CA VAL A 40 -0.61 13.65 -1.79
C VAL A 40 -1.87 14.07 -2.53
N TRP A 41 -2.98 14.28 -1.83
CA TRP A 41 -4.26 14.65 -2.45
C TRP A 41 -4.44 16.15 -2.67
N SER A 42 -3.45 16.97 -2.31
CA SER A 42 -3.44 18.40 -2.58
C SER A 42 -2.87 18.79 -3.96
N ASP A 43 -2.23 17.85 -4.67
CA ASP A 43 -1.61 18.09 -6.00
C ASP A 43 -1.93 16.94 -6.96
N ALA A 44 -2.39 17.27 -8.17
CA ALA A 44 -2.76 16.31 -9.20
C ALA A 44 -1.59 15.48 -9.73
N ASP A 45 -0.35 15.99 -9.74
CA ASP A 45 0.83 15.21 -10.13
C ASP A 45 1.17 14.17 -9.06
N LEU A 46 1.00 14.49 -7.78
CA LEU A 46 1.18 13.53 -6.70
C LEU A 46 0.09 12.45 -6.74
N ALA A 47 -1.15 12.83 -6.94
CA ALA A 47 -2.26 11.89 -7.14
C ALA A 47 -1.98 10.94 -8.32
N LYS A 48 -1.49 11.45 -9.45
CA LYS A 48 -1.05 10.64 -10.60
C LYS A 48 0.05 9.64 -10.23
N THR A 49 0.96 10.01 -9.34
CA THR A 49 2.01 9.10 -8.87
C THR A 49 1.42 7.91 -8.11
N VAL A 50 0.35 8.10 -7.33
CA VAL A 50 -0.36 7.00 -6.66
C VAL A 50 -1.07 6.09 -7.68
N VAL A 51 -1.64 6.63 -8.76
CA VAL A 51 -2.18 5.81 -9.86
C VAL A 51 -1.08 4.99 -10.53
N ASN A 52 0.10 5.59 -10.75
CA ASN A 52 1.26 4.85 -11.27
C ASN A 52 1.71 3.72 -10.31
N ASP A 53 1.58 3.90 -8.99
CA ASP A 53 1.85 2.83 -8.03
C ASP A 53 0.85 1.67 -8.19
N VAL A 54 -0.42 1.94 -8.51
CA VAL A 54 -1.40 0.87 -8.82
C VAL A 54 -0.95 0.03 -10.02
N TYR A 55 -0.39 0.66 -11.06
CA TYR A 55 0.19 -0.08 -12.20
C TYR A 55 1.30 -1.04 -11.78
N SER A 56 2.11 -0.70 -10.78
CA SER A 56 3.19 -1.57 -10.29
C SER A 56 2.68 -2.87 -9.65
N HIS A 57 1.41 -2.92 -9.26
CA HIS A 57 0.75 -4.09 -8.69
C HIS A 57 0.09 -5.00 -9.75
N VAL A 58 0.02 -4.56 -11.00
CA VAL A 58 -0.37 -5.40 -12.11
C VAL A 58 0.73 -6.44 -12.33
N CYS A 59 0.37 -7.72 -12.28
CA CYS A 59 1.34 -8.79 -12.53
C CYS A 59 1.67 -8.88 -14.01
N ASP A 60 2.94 -8.78 -14.34
CA ASP A 60 3.42 -9.10 -15.68
C ASP A 60 3.77 -10.60 -15.75
N ILE A 61 2.78 -11.39 -16.14
CA ILE A 61 2.93 -12.85 -16.24
C ILE A 61 4.05 -13.23 -17.22
N ALA A 62 4.30 -12.41 -18.24
CA ALA A 62 5.29 -12.70 -19.26
C ALA A 62 6.74 -12.48 -18.81
N GLN A 63 6.96 -11.61 -17.81
CA GLN A 63 8.31 -11.30 -17.33
C GLN A 63 8.71 -12.11 -16.08
N GLU A 64 7.75 -12.43 -15.22
CA GLU A 64 8.05 -13.04 -13.93
C GLU A 64 8.02 -14.58 -13.98
N VAL A 65 7.24 -15.16 -14.89
CA VAL A 65 7.07 -16.60 -14.99
C VAL A 65 6.84 -17.01 -16.43
N ASN A 66 7.46 -18.09 -16.87
CA ASN A 66 7.10 -18.73 -18.14
C ASN A 66 5.72 -19.39 -17.97
N PRO A 67 4.63 -18.84 -18.54
CA PRO A 67 3.28 -19.36 -18.33
C PRO A 67 3.11 -20.80 -18.85
N ASP A 68 3.91 -21.20 -19.85
CA ASP A 68 3.86 -22.55 -20.42
C ASP A 68 4.29 -23.60 -19.40
N ALA A 69 5.13 -23.20 -18.42
CA ALA A 69 5.56 -24.08 -17.35
C ALA A 69 4.47 -24.32 -16.28
N TRP A 70 3.35 -23.59 -16.33
CA TRP A 70 2.16 -23.80 -15.51
C TRP A 70 1.09 -24.62 -16.21
N THR A 71 1.45 -25.19 -17.35
CA THR A 71 0.62 -26.13 -18.12
C THR A 71 1.40 -27.42 -18.33
N ASP A 72 0.87 -28.34 -19.10
CA ASP A 72 1.52 -29.57 -19.53
C ASP A 72 2.44 -29.36 -20.75
N ASP A 73 2.49 -28.12 -21.29
CA ASP A 73 3.26 -27.81 -22.51
C ASP A 73 4.76 -27.64 -22.26
N ALA A 74 5.18 -27.27 -21.06
CA ALA A 74 6.59 -27.11 -20.72
C ALA A 74 6.94 -27.61 -19.32
N PHE A 75 8.17 -28.09 -19.17
CA PHE A 75 8.73 -28.52 -17.89
C PHE A 75 9.96 -27.67 -17.55
N PHE A 76 9.94 -27.07 -16.37
CA PHE A 76 11.08 -26.29 -15.87
C PHE A 76 12.12 -27.23 -15.24
N THR A 77 13.39 -27.07 -15.60
CA THR A 77 14.48 -27.85 -15.03
C THR A 77 14.78 -27.50 -13.56
N HIS A 78 14.33 -26.33 -13.10
CA HIS A 78 14.41 -25.89 -11.70
C HIS A 78 13.09 -26.14 -10.99
N VAL A 79 13.13 -26.62 -9.76
CA VAL A 79 12.08 -27.28 -8.96
C VAL A 79 10.91 -26.37 -8.55
N TYR A 80 10.68 -25.22 -9.22
CA TYR A 80 9.68 -24.27 -8.76
C TYR A 80 8.46 -24.20 -9.70
N GLY A 81 7.29 -24.39 -9.11
CA GLY A 81 5.99 -24.07 -9.69
C GLY A 81 5.36 -25.15 -10.57
N CYS A 82 6.07 -25.63 -11.57
CA CYS A 82 5.51 -26.55 -12.56
C CYS A 82 5.27 -27.96 -12.05
N ARG A 83 6.16 -28.44 -11.18
CA ARG A 83 6.08 -29.79 -10.61
C ARG A 83 4.79 -29.95 -9.81
N ASP A 84 4.48 -28.99 -8.97
CA ASP A 84 3.33 -29.05 -8.07
C ASP A 84 2.00 -29.05 -8.85
N ILE A 85 1.95 -28.37 -10.01
CA ILE A 85 0.78 -28.39 -10.90
C ILE A 85 0.67 -29.76 -11.58
N ASN A 86 1.76 -30.26 -12.15
CA ASN A 86 1.76 -31.57 -12.84
C ASN A 86 1.48 -32.72 -11.88
N GLU A 87 1.87 -32.59 -10.61
CA GLU A 87 1.56 -33.55 -9.54
C GLU A 87 0.18 -33.34 -8.91
N ALA A 88 -0.59 -32.31 -9.39
CA ALA A 88 -1.91 -31.92 -8.87
C ALA A 88 -1.90 -31.60 -7.36
N THR A 89 -0.78 -31.06 -6.84
CA THR A 89 -0.64 -30.68 -5.44
C THR A 89 -1.04 -29.23 -5.20
N VAL A 90 -1.18 -28.42 -6.26
CA VAL A 90 -1.61 -27.03 -6.18
C VAL A 90 -3.13 -26.92 -6.11
N SER A 91 -3.60 -26.09 -5.21
CA SER A 91 -5.01 -25.74 -5.07
C SER A 91 -5.16 -24.25 -4.76
N PRO A 92 -6.35 -23.64 -4.95
CA PRO A 92 -6.57 -22.24 -4.59
C PRO A 92 -6.25 -21.91 -3.13
N SER A 93 -6.34 -22.89 -2.24
CA SER A 93 -6.04 -22.69 -0.81
C SER A 93 -4.55 -22.64 -0.49
N ASN A 94 -3.68 -23.20 -1.33
CA ASN A 94 -2.24 -23.18 -1.13
C ASN A 94 -1.48 -22.31 -2.13
N LEU A 95 -2.12 -21.83 -3.21
CA LEU A 95 -1.54 -20.86 -4.12
C LEU A 95 -1.08 -19.58 -3.42
N GLY A 96 -1.80 -19.11 -2.40
CA GLY A 96 -1.41 -17.96 -1.59
C GLY A 96 -0.11 -18.17 -0.78
N ALA A 97 0.28 -19.41 -0.51
CA ALA A 97 1.57 -19.72 0.08
C ALA A 97 2.74 -19.54 -0.91
N TYR A 98 2.41 -19.43 -2.19
CA TYR A 98 3.34 -19.14 -3.27
C TYR A 98 3.37 -17.64 -3.61
N ASP A 99 3.32 -16.75 -2.62
CA ASP A 99 3.61 -15.30 -2.78
C ASP A 99 5.12 -15.09 -3.11
N ARG A 100 5.64 -16.02 -3.90
CA ARG A 100 7.02 -16.15 -4.35
C ARG A 100 7.17 -15.50 -5.71
N ASP A 101 8.38 -15.09 -6.05
CA ASP A 101 8.67 -14.39 -7.31
C ASP A 101 8.35 -15.21 -8.57
N ASP A 102 8.27 -16.52 -8.41
CA ASP A 102 7.98 -17.49 -9.49
C ASP A 102 6.48 -17.83 -9.65
N CYS A 103 5.60 -17.31 -8.80
CA CYS A 103 4.15 -17.52 -8.93
C CYS A 103 3.49 -16.37 -9.71
N PRO A 104 2.72 -16.67 -10.78
CA PRO A 104 2.01 -15.63 -11.53
C PRO A 104 0.85 -15.02 -10.75
N PHE A 105 0.38 -15.69 -9.70
CA PHE A 105 -0.74 -15.27 -8.89
C PHE A 105 -0.27 -14.84 -7.51
N LYS A 106 -0.20 -13.53 -7.26
CA LYS A 106 0.35 -12.95 -6.03
C LYS A 106 -0.76 -12.32 -5.21
N TRP A 107 -1.33 -13.09 -4.27
CA TRP A 107 -2.43 -12.64 -3.42
C TRP A 107 -2.13 -11.31 -2.72
N SER A 108 -1.01 -11.25 -1.97
CA SER A 108 -0.67 -10.06 -1.19
C SER A 108 -0.38 -8.84 -2.06
N LYS A 109 0.35 -9.01 -3.17
CA LYS A 109 0.66 -7.94 -4.11
C LYS A 109 -0.62 -7.38 -4.74
N GLN A 110 -1.51 -8.26 -5.17
CA GLN A 110 -2.75 -7.89 -5.83
C GLN A 110 -3.72 -7.18 -4.89
N TYR A 111 -3.89 -7.66 -3.65
CA TYR A 111 -4.71 -6.95 -2.66
C TYR A 111 -4.12 -5.61 -2.21
N LYS A 112 -2.78 -5.46 -2.18
CA LYS A 112 -2.15 -4.13 -2.00
C LYS A 112 -2.53 -3.19 -3.15
N GLY A 113 -2.52 -3.67 -4.40
CA GLY A 113 -2.96 -2.89 -5.56
C GLY A 113 -4.43 -2.48 -5.46
N ILE A 114 -5.32 -3.37 -5.02
CA ILE A 114 -6.74 -3.05 -4.78
C ILE A 114 -6.88 -1.98 -3.70
N TYR A 115 -6.14 -2.09 -2.60
CA TYR A 115 -6.13 -1.08 -1.54
C TYR A 115 -5.68 0.29 -2.07
N ARG A 116 -4.58 0.34 -2.86
CA ARG A 116 -4.11 1.58 -3.50
C ARG A 116 -5.15 2.16 -4.46
N ALA A 117 -5.80 1.33 -5.27
CA ALA A 117 -6.88 1.76 -6.15
C ALA A 117 -8.06 2.34 -5.37
N ASN A 118 -8.44 1.71 -4.26
CA ASN A 118 -9.52 2.22 -3.41
C ASN A 118 -9.15 3.56 -2.76
N LEU A 119 -7.88 3.76 -2.34
CA LEU A 119 -7.40 5.05 -1.85
C LEU A 119 -7.51 6.14 -2.91
N VAL A 120 -7.10 5.88 -4.16
CA VAL A 120 -7.27 6.84 -5.26
C VAL A 120 -8.73 7.17 -5.45
N LEU A 121 -9.61 6.16 -5.57
CA LEU A 121 -11.04 6.38 -5.83
C LEU A 121 -11.76 7.09 -4.69
N ALA A 122 -11.29 6.99 -3.47
CA ALA A 122 -11.84 7.70 -2.32
C ALA A 122 -11.46 9.20 -2.30
N ASN A 123 -10.32 9.57 -2.90
CA ASN A 123 -9.77 10.91 -2.76
C ASN A 123 -9.72 11.72 -4.07
N ILE A 124 -9.74 11.07 -5.24
CA ILE A 124 -9.49 11.70 -6.54
C ILE A 124 -10.46 12.88 -6.85
N ASP A 125 -11.70 12.82 -6.37
CA ASP A 125 -12.71 13.84 -6.59
C ASP A 125 -12.45 15.12 -5.77
N ASN A 126 -11.56 15.06 -4.76
CA ASN A 126 -11.18 16.20 -3.93
C ASN A 126 -9.84 16.83 -4.37
N VAL A 127 -9.15 16.22 -5.34
CA VAL A 127 -7.88 16.73 -5.86
C VAL A 127 -8.12 17.99 -6.68
N PRO A 128 -7.36 19.08 -6.47
CA PRO A 128 -7.48 20.29 -7.29
C PRO A 128 -7.13 20.02 -8.75
N GLU A 129 -7.91 20.62 -9.67
CA GLU A 129 -7.60 20.56 -11.10
C GLU A 129 -6.26 21.22 -11.42
N LYS A 130 -5.50 20.60 -12.32
CA LYS A 130 -4.21 21.10 -12.76
C LYS A 130 -4.07 20.95 -14.27
N THR A 131 -3.58 22.00 -14.93
CA THR A 131 -3.34 21.98 -16.39
C THR A 131 -2.37 20.83 -16.74
N GLY A 132 -2.78 19.99 -17.68
CA GLY A 132 -1.97 18.85 -18.14
C GLY A 132 -2.24 17.53 -17.39
N VAL A 133 -3.10 17.53 -16.38
CA VAL A 133 -3.56 16.32 -15.69
C VAL A 133 -5.08 16.23 -15.77
N ASP A 134 -5.61 15.18 -16.38
CA ASP A 134 -7.05 14.93 -16.42
C ASP A 134 -7.42 13.91 -15.33
N LEU A 135 -8.07 14.41 -14.29
CA LEU A 135 -8.47 13.58 -13.13
C LEU A 135 -9.52 12.53 -13.50
N ASN A 136 -10.37 12.78 -14.52
CA ASN A 136 -11.35 11.81 -14.97
C ASN A 136 -10.67 10.63 -15.69
N ILE A 137 -9.60 10.89 -16.44
CA ILE A 137 -8.80 9.84 -17.05
C ILE A 137 -8.14 9.01 -15.95
N LEU A 138 -7.48 9.63 -14.97
CA LEU A 138 -6.86 8.92 -13.86
C LEU A 138 -7.85 8.07 -13.06
N LYS A 139 -9.05 8.59 -12.85
CA LYS A 139 -10.15 7.85 -12.21
C LYS A 139 -10.57 6.64 -13.04
N GLY A 140 -10.74 6.81 -14.35
CA GLY A 140 -11.07 5.75 -15.29
C GLY A 140 -9.98 4.65 -15.33
N GLU A 141 -8.71 5.04 -15.42
CA GLU A 141 -7.56 4.13 -15.34
C GLU A 141 -7.59 3.32 -14.04
N THR A 142 -7.85 3.98 -12.91
CA THR A 142 -7.89 3.32 -11.60
C THR A 142 -9.01 2.27 -11.52
N TYR A 143 -10.21 2.57 -12.05
CA TYR A 143 -11.28 1.59 -12.14
C TYR A 143 -10.90 0.38 -13.00
N PHE A 144 -10.26 0.65 -14.15
CA PHE A 144 -9.79 -0.40 -15.05
C PHE A 144 -8.74 -1.28 -14.36
N LEU A 145 -7.73 -0.68 -13.74
CA LEU A 145 -6.65 -1.41 -13.06
C LEU A 145 -7.21 -2.27 -11.92
N ARG A 146 -8.12 -1.74 -11.11
CA ARG A 146 -8.76 -2.51 -10.05
C ARG A 146 -9.52 -3.72 -10.59
N ALA A 147 -10.28 -3.55 -11.67
CA ALA A 147 -10.99 -4.64 -12.32
C ALA A 147 -10.03 -5.68 -12.91
N TYR A 148 -8.93 -5.23 -13.51
CA TYR A 148 -7.90 -6.10 -14.03
C TYR A 148 -7.25 -6.95 -12.94
N ILE A 149 -6.85 -6.34 -11.82
CA ILE A 149 -6.27 -7.04 -10.66
C ILE A 149 -7.26 -8.09 -10.12
N TYR A 150 -8.56 -7.79 -10.04
CA TYR A 150 -9.57 -8.77 -9.65
C TYR A 150 -9.69 -9.92 -10.66
N THR A 151 -9.54 -9.66 -11.95
CA THR A 151 -9.54 -10.69 -12.97
C THR A 151 -8.38 -11.67 -12.78
N GLU A 152 -7.20 -11.15 -12.46
CA GLU A 152 -6.02 -11.98 -12.16
C GLU A 152 -6.21 -12.81 -10.88
N LEU A 153 -6.76 -12.20 -9.81
CA LEU A 153 -7.13 -12.93 -8.61
C LEU A 153 -8.13 -14.05 -8.89
N LEU A 154 -9.16 -13.77 -9.69
CA LEU A 154 -10.17 -14.76 -10.07
C LEU A 154 -9.57 -15.93 -10.88
N ARG A 155 -8.64 -15.63 -11.79
CA ARG A 155 -7.95 -16.65 -12.59
C ARG A 155 -7.10 -17.59 -11.73
N GLY A 156 -6.43 -17.06 -10.69
CA GLY A 156 -5.55 -17.85 -9.83
C GLY A 156 -6.28 -18.57 -8.71
N PHE A 157 -7.23 -17.90 -8.06
CA PHE A 157 -7.82 -18.35 -6.79
C PHE A 157 -9.29 -18.72 -6.88
N GLY A 158 -9.97 -18.44 -8.01
CA GLY A 158 -11.42 -18.61 -8.11
C GLY A 158 -12.16 -17.48 -7.37
N GLY A 159 -13.15 -17.82 -6.56
CA GLY A 159 -13.90 -16.84 -5.79
C GLY A 159 -13.03 -16.15 -4.74
N VAL A 160 -12.99 -14.82 -4.76
CA VAL A 160 -12.18 -13.98 -3.88
C VAL A 160 -13.02 -12.92 -3.17
N PRO A 161 -12.63 -12.45 -1.97
CA PRO A 161 -13.31 -11.35 -1.29
C PRO A 161 -13.28 -10.06 -2.12
N ILE A 162 -14.43 -9.39 -2.24
CA ILE A 162 -14.52 -8.10 -2.92
C ILE A 162 -14.33 -6.99 -1.88
N VAL A 163 -13.28 -6.20 -2.06
CA VAL A 163 -12.91 -5.04 -1.25
C VAL A 163 -13.04 -3.80 -2.13
N ASP A 164 -14.15 -3.08 -2.02
CA ASP A 164 -14.50 -1.96 -2.91
C ASP A 164 -14.27 -0.58 -2.31
N LYS A 165 -13.90 -0.51 -1.03
CA LYS A 165 -13.59 0.71 -0.30
C LYS A 165 -12.33 0.54 0.58
N VAL A 166 -11.87 1.64 1.14
CA VAL A 166 -10.87 1.63 2.22
C VAL A 166 -11.60 1.29 3.52
N TYR A 167 -11.16 0.24 4.21
CA TYR A 167 -11.68 -0.14 5.52
C TYR A 167 -10.81 0.45 6.63
N SER A 168 -11.42 0.92 7.70
CA SER A 168 -10.70 1.23 8.93
C SER A 168 -10.31 -0.05 9.68
N ILE A 169 -9.38 0.07 10.63
CA ILE A 169 -8.96 -1.08 11.48
C ILE A 169 -10.16 -1.63 12.30
N GLU A 170 -11.16 -0.79 12.60
CA GLU A 170 -12.34 -1.15 13.35
C GLU A 170 -13.39 -1.88 12.50
N GLU A 171 -13.34 -1.73 11.17
CA GLU A 171 -14.22 -2.38 10.20
C GLU A 171 -13.67 -3.72 9.67
N ALA A 172 -12.37 -3.98 9.90
CA ALA A 172 -11.66 -5.17 9.43
C ALA A 172 -11.72 -6.31 10.46
#